data_c05239af9c954e11fd945e897a65775b
#
_entry.id   c05239af9c954e11fd945e897a65775b
#
_cell.length_a   1.000
_cell.length_b   1.000
_cell.length_c   1.000
_cell.angle_alpha   90.00
_cell.angle_beta   90.00
_cell.angle_gamma   90.00
#
_symmetry.space_group_name_H-M   'P 1'
#
loop_
_entity.id
_entity.type
_entity.pdbx_description
1 polymer ?
#
loop_
_entity_poly.entity_id
_entity_poly.type
_entity_poly.pdbx_seq_one_letter_code
_entity_poly.pdbx_strand_id
1 'polypeptide(L)'
;MVGDLQIRFIEREDVTYTYDKPILSAYGIKRPNLTAYLRIERNYQYGFEAKCEGGVYTATPVFDFTKHDAVYDDIRIELYLMAEDADYNDMARLEREVRLSRGEITTLREKCARPAVEYARKYPLIRIRMGWKPSPPTELHQTPETEPDMFVACDFARVRDIADELKRQGVAGAELQLVGWHRGGHDGRFPQLFPADPRLGGTEGLIETIDYVKSLGYRISTHTNTIDAYEIADTFTWDDIVLDRNGEKKLAGPYGGGQAYHVCLPKQLKNTKRDLPELAALGENGLHFTDVISIVIPDDCHSADHPSTTANGILYANEIIRYTQTLFEGFSSEGCMDFSLPQLDFGLYVTFGNGFGAKSVPICDRFLPFFEIAYHGILLYNPMSTTVNYPIKEKNERLALYLRGGKPSMYYYSKFRTGGAKNWMGETDLICNDEEQLRKSVAAIKRAAEEYAPLADKQLCFIDRYEIFDGGIEFAHYENGSRIVGNFAETAQTYEGRTLEAGELLILEQWYISRGRTRNCAPSQSVEITQSGVYR
;
A
#
# COMPACT_ATOMS: atom_id res chain seq x y z
N MET A 1 -11.55 -12.01 13.89
CA MET A 1 -11.08 -11.30 12.69
C MET A 1 -9.78 -10.61 13.05
N VAL A 2 -8.76 -10.77 12.26
CA VAL A 2 -7.44 -10.17 12.47
C VAL A 2 -7.08 -9.43 11.17
N GLY A 3 -6.94 -8.10 11.27
CA GLY A 3 -6.84 -7.31 10.06
C GLY A 3 -8.04 -7.56 9.15
N ASP A 4 -7.78 -7.96 7.92
CA ASP A 4 -8.78 -8.26 6.89
C ASP A 4 -9.11 -9.77 6.75
N LEU A 5 -8.61 -10.62 7.63
CA LEU A 5 -8.87 -12.05 7.63
C LEU A 5 -10.05 -12.41 8.52
N GLN A 6 -10.97 -13.22 8.02
CA GLN A 6 -11.98 -13.89 8.83
C GLN A 6 -11.52 -15.28 9.22
N ILE A 7 -11.33 -15.50 10.51
CA ILE A 7 -10.98 -16.79 11.09
C ILE A 7 -12.24 -17.38 11.69
N ARG A 8 -12.59 -18.62 11.30
CA ARG A 8 -13.63 -19.42 11.94
C ARG A 8 -13.02 -20.61 12.63
N PHE A 9 -13.53 -20.91 13.81
CA PHE A 9 -13.11 -22.02 14.63
C PHE A 9 -14.21 -23.10 14.74
N ILE A 10 -14.94 -23.36 13.67
CA ILE A 10 -15.99 -24.36 13.67
C ILE A 10 -15.40 -25.66 13.12
N GLU A 11 -15.55 -26.76 13.89
CA GLU A 11 -15.19 -28.13 13.48
C GLU A 11 -13.74 -28.28 12.99
N ARG A 12 -12.78 -27.62 13.68
CA ARG A 12 -11.37 -27.73 13.34
C ARG A 12 -10.63 -28.66 14.30
N GLU A 13 -9.62 -29.34 13.76
CA GLU A 13 -8.61 -30.03 14.54
C GLU A 13 -7.78 -29.04 15.36
N ASP A 14 -7.02 -29.53 16.32
CA ASP A 14 -6.10 -28.69 17.08
C ASP A 14 -5.12 -28.00 16.15
N VAL A 15 -5.06 -26.68 16.22
CA VAL A 15 -4.23 -25.84 15.34
C VAL A 15 -3.82 -24.57 16.06
N THR A 16 -2.59 -24.13 15.81
CA THR A 16 -2.10 -22.81 16.21
C THR A 16 -1.60 -22.08 14.99
N TYR A 17 -2.00 -20.83 14.86
CA TYR A 17 -1.53 -19.94 13.83
C TYR A 17 -1.09 -18.62 14.43
N THR A 18 0.15 -18.22 14.16
CA THR A 18 0.71 -16.93 14.60
C THR A 18 0.90 -16.02 13.42
N TYR A 19 0.40 -14.80 13.54
CA TYR A 19 0.55 -13.74 12.56
C TYR A 19 1.35 -12.59 13.18
N ASP A 20 2.57 -12.42 12.74
CA ASP A 20 3.58 -11.56 13.37
C ASP A 20 3.66 -10.13 12.82
N LYS A 21 2.93 -9.84 11.74
CA LYS A 21 2.93 -8.52 11.09
C LYS A 21 1.54 -8.10 10.63
N PRO A 22 0.57 -7.90 11.54
CA PRO A 22 -0.74 -7.44 11.15
C PRO A 22 -0.67 -6.02 10.59
N ILE A 23 -1.39 -5.78 9.49
CA ILE A 23 -1.50 -4.46 8.87
C ILE A 23 -2.14 -3.44 9.82
N LEU A 24 -3.05 -3.93 10.66
CA LEU A 24 -3.75 -3.14 11.67
C LEU A 24 -3.43 -3.67 13.06
N SER A 25 -3.15 -2.76 13.98
CA SER A 25 -2.95 -3.07 15.40
C SER A 25 -4.30 -3.23 16.11
N ALA A 26 -5.15 -4.13 15.58
CA ALA A 26 -6.50 -4.36 16.09
C ALA A 26 -7.04 -5.72 15.67
N TYR A 27 -8.04 -6.21 16.41
CA TYR A 27 -8.79 -7.40 16.02
C TYR A 27 -10.21 -7.40 16.60
N GLY A 28 -11.11 -8.15 15.97
CA GLY A 28 -12.50 -8.28 16.40
C GLY A 28 -12.88 -9.69 16.80
N ILE A 29 -13.74 -9.81 17.79
CA ILE A 29 -14.34 -11.07 18.26
C ILE A 29 -15.84 -10.98 18.08
N LYS A 30 -16.44 -11.99 17.43
CA LYS A 30 -17.88 -12.14 17.29
C LYS A 30 -18.29 -13.52 17.80
N ARG A 31 -19.21 -13.53 18.77
CA ARG A 31 -19.89 -14.72 19.30
C ARG A 31 -21.39 -14.46 19.33
N PRO A 32 -22.25 -15.48 19.53
CA PRO A 32 -23.69 -15.28 19.57
C PRO A 32 -24.18 -14.21 20.57
N ASN A 33 -23.48 -14.06 21.69
CA ASN A 33 -23.85 -13.14 22.77
C ASN A 33 -22.76 -12.12 23.12
N LEU A 34 -21.74 -11.98 22.27
CA LEU A 34 -20.64 -11.06 22.49
C LEU A 34 -20.09 -10.57 21.16
N THR A 35 -20.05 -9.27 20.98
CA THR A 35 -19.29 -8.61 19.93
C THR A 35 -18.35 -7.61 20.57
N ALA A 36 -17.06 -7.75 20.28
CA ALA A 36 -16.02 -6.89 20.84
C ALA A 36 -14.98 -6.53 19.77
N TYR A 37 -14.46 -5.33 19.85
CA TYR A 37 -13.37 -4.84 19.05
C TYR A 37 -12.23 -4.39 19.96
N LEU A 38 -11.02 -4.82 19.68
CA LEU A 38 -9.83 -4.53 20.48
C LEU A 38 -8.84 -3.76 19.62
N ARG A 39 -8.41 -2.60 20.12
CA ARG A 39 -7.33 -1.79 19.54
C ARG A 39 -6.11 -1.86 20.42
N ILE A 40 -4.95 -2.02 19.80
CA ILE A 40 -3.65 -2.02 20.47
C ILE A 40 -2.96 -0.72 20.12
N GLU A 41 -2.83 0.17 21.10
CA GLU A 41 -2.23 1.48 20.89
C GLU A 41 -0.72 1.44 21.01
N ARG A 42 -0.05 2.10 20.06
CA ARG A 42 1.38 2.46 20.10
C ARG A 42 2.35 1.30 20.30
N ASN A 43 1.90 0.05 20.24
CA ASN A 43 2.79 -1.09 20.37
C ASN A 43 3.03 -1.75 19.03
N TYR A 44 4.16 -1.46 18.42
CA TYR A 44 4.58 -1.98 17.11
C TYR A 44 5.29 -3.34 17.18
N GLN A 45 5.38 -3.91 18.37
CA GLN A 45 5.92 -5.25 18.67
C GLN A 45 4.80 -6.29 18.71
N TYR A 46 3.66 -5.96 18.15
CA TYR A 46 2.44 -6.72 18.18
C TYR A 46 2.39 -7.78 17.08
N GLY A 47 2.00 -8.98 17.49
CA GLY A 47 1.54 -10.06 16.63
C GLY A 47 0.23 -10.60 17.15
N PHE A 48 -0.28 -11.65 16.52
CA PHE A 48 -1.54 -12.26 16.87
C PHE A 48 -1.44 -13.79 16.80
N GLU A 49 -1.92 -14.48 17.82
CA GLU A 49 -2.08 -15.91 17.83
C GLU A 49 -3.56 -16.31 17.84
N ALA A 50 -3.94 -17.15 16.89
CA ALA A 50 -5.21 -17.84 16.88
C ALA A 50 -4.99 -19.34 17.13
N LYS A 51 -5.64 -19.91 18.14
CA LYS A 51 -5.44 -21.29 18.55
C LYS A 51 -6.76 -22.01 18.76
N CYS A 52 -6.81 -23.27 18.33
CA CYS A 52 -7.81 -24.25 18.73
C CYS A 52 -7.08 -25.41 19.43
N GLU A 53 -7.45 -25.74 20.64
CA GLU A 53 -6.89 -26.86 21.43
C GLU A 53 -7.99 -27.50 22.24
N GLY A 54 -8.23 -28.79 22.03
CA GLY A 54 -9.29 -29.55 22.73
C GLY A 54 -10.68 -28.91 22.55
N GLY A 55 -10.98 -28.29 21.41
CA GLY A 55 -12.22 -27.59 21.13
C GLY A 55 -12.34 -26.21 21.81
N VAL A 56 -11.30 -25.74 22.49
CA VAL A 56 -11.24 -24.39 23.05
C VAL A 56 -10.53 -23.46 22.06
N TYR A 57 -11.18 -22.35 21.73
CA TYR A 57 -10.68 -21.36 20.78
C TYR A 57 -10.22 -20.12 21.50
N THR A 58 -8.98 -19.72 21.23
CA THR A 58 -8.39 -18.49 21.76
C THR A 58 -7.90 -17.58 20.65
N ALA A 59 -7.98 -16.29 20.91
CA ALA A 59 -7.50 -15.22 20.05
C ALA A 59 -6.72 -14.26 20.95
N THR A 60 -5.41 -14.22 20.78
CA THR A 60 -4.50 -13.59 21.76
C THR A 60 -3.55 -12.63 21.06
N PRO A 61 -3.45 -11.36 21.49
CA PRO A 61 -2.35 -10.50 21.06
C PRO A 61 -1.04 -11.04 21.64
N VAL A 62 -0.01 -11.07 20.82
CA VAL A 62 1.33 -11.52 21.19
C VAL A 62 2.29 -10.36 21.05
N PHE A 63 3.05 -10.05 22.10
CA PHE A 63 4.03 -9.00 22.11
C PHE A 63 5.42 -9.62 22.17
N ASP A 64 6.18 -9.49 21.07
CA ASP A 64 7.54 -10.06 20.99
C ASP A 64 8.57 -9.01 21.37
N PHE A 65 9.08 -9.12 22.60
CA PHE A 65 10.15 -8.27 23.11
C PHE A 65 11.55 -8.88 22.94
N THR A 66 11.66 -10.07 22.35
CA THR A 66 12.95 -10.74 22.18
C THR A 66 13.88 -10.01 21.22
N LYS A 67 13.31 -9.19 20.33
CA LYS A 67 14.04 -8.38 19.34
C LYS A 67 14.42 -7.00 19.87
N HIS A 68 14.00 -6.64 21.07
CA HIS A 68 14.17 -5.31 21.67
C HIS A 68 14.87 -5.42 23.01
N ASP A 69 15.66 -4.41 23.38
CA ASP A 69 16.39 -4.42 24.66
C ASP A 69 15.51 -4.10 25.85
N ALA A 70 14.43 -3.38 25.64
CA ALA A 70 13.49 -2.99 26.67
C ALA A 70 12.09 -2.76 26.11
N VAL A 71 11.08 -2.91 26.96
CA VAL A 71 9.76 -2.36 26.68
C VAL A 71 9.85 -0.85 26.94
N TYR A 72 9.84 -0.07 25.87
CA TYR A 72 9.98 1.41 25.95
C TYR A 72 8.67 2.16 25.72
N ASP A 73 7.58 1.41 25.57
CA ASP A 73 6.23 1.97 25.49
C ASP A 73 5.24 1.08 26.27
N ASP A 74 4.21 1.67 26.84
CA ASP A 74 3.17 0.94 27.55
C ASP A 74 2.32 0.13 26.56
N ILE A 75 2.02 -1.12 26.92
CA ILE A 75 1.03 -1.90 26.22
C ILE A 75 -0.35 -1.39 26.64
N ARG A 76 -1.06 -0.77 25.71
CA ARG A 76 -2.41 -0.32 25.91
C ARG A 76 -3.35 -1.05 24.96
N ILE A 77 -4.36 -1.71 25.52
CA ILE A 77 -5.41 -2.39 24.78
C ILE A 77 -6.74 -1.73 25.13
N GLU A 78 -7.39 -1.14 24.14
CA GLU A 78 -8.74 -0.60 24.27
C GLU A 78 -9.75 -1.67 23.87
N LEU A 79 -10.67 -1.99 24.75
CA LEU A 79 -11.75 -2.93 24.51
C LEU A 79 -13.06 -2.18 24.29
N TYR A 80 -13.66 -2.34 23.13
CA TYR A 80 -14.98 -1.81 22.78
C TYR A 80 -15.99 -2.95 22.78
N LEU A 81 -16.92 -2.94 23.73
CA LEU A 81 -18.08 -3.83 23.71
C LEU A 81 -19.13 -3.24 22.78
N MET A 82 -19.57 -4.03 21.81
CA MET A 82 -20.48 -3.60 20.76
C MET A 82 -21.84 -4.26 20.92
N ALA A 83 -22.84 -3.76 20.20
CA ALA A 83 -24.16 -4.39 20.14
C ALA A 83 -24.05 -5.85 19.70
N GLU A 84 -24.93 -6.72 20.24
CA GLU A 84 -24.91 -8.15 19.97
C GLU A 84 -25.00 -8.48 18.47
N ASP A 85 -25.75 -7.69 17.73
CA ASP A 85 -25.94 -7.83 16.29
C ASP A 85 -24.88 -7.12 15.44
N ALA A 86 -23.92 -6.38 16.05
CA ALA A 86 -22.83 -5.74 15.34
C ALA A 86 -21.95 -6.77 14.61
N ASP A 87 -21.41 -6.38 13.47
CA ASP A 87 -20.57 -7.22 12.62
C ASP A 87 -19.22 -6.53 12.25
N TYR A 88 -18.48 -7.10 11.32
CA TYR A 88 -17.20 -6.55 10.88
C TYR A 88 -17.31 -5.15 10.25
N ASN A 89 -18.47 -4.79 9.67
CA ASN A 89 -18.71 -3.46 9.15
C ASN A 89 -18.80 -2.43 10.28
N ASP A 90 -19.49 -2.79 11.38
CA ASP A 90 -19.59 -1.94 12.56
C ASP A 90 -18.22 -1.75 13.23
N MET A 91 -17.42 -2.80 13.30
CA MET A 91 -16.04 -2.73 13.82
C MET A 91 -15.15 -1.82 12.95
N ALA A 92 -15.23 -1.93 11.63
CA ALA A 92 -14.45 -1.11 10.72
C ALA A 92 -14.84 0.38 10.77
N ARG A 93 -16.15 0.67 10.89
CA ARG A 93 -16.63 2.03 11.12
C ARG A 93 -16.14 2.59 12.45
N LEU A 94 -16.19 1.78 13.51
CA LEU A 94 -15.68 2.19 14.82
C LEU A 94 -14.18 2.54 14.76
N GLU A 95 -13.37 1.72 14.08
CA GLU A 95 -11.94 2.01 13.88
C GLU A 95 -11.74 3.38 13.22
N ARG A 96 -12.45 3.64 12.12
CA ARG A 96 -12.40 4.93 11.41
C ARG A 96 -12.83 6.10 12.31
N GLU A 97 -13.97 5.96 12.99
CA GLU A 97 -14.55 7.00 13.84
C GLU A 97 -13.64 7.36 15.01
N VAL A 98 -13.04 6.37 15.64
CA VAL A 98 -12.07 6.59 16.74
C VAL A 98 -10.87 7.38 16.23
N ARG A 99 -10.27 6.99 15.12
CA ARG A 99 -9.09 7.70 14.58
C ARG A 99 -9.42 9.12 14.09
N LEU A 100 -10.58 9.31 13.44
CA LEU A 100 -11.03 10.65 13.03
C LEU A 100 -11.31 11.54 14.24
N SER A 101 -12.01 11.03 15.26
CA SER A 101 -12.33 11.80 16.46
C SER A 101 -11.10 12.23 17.28
N ARG A 102 -10.02 11.47 17.18
CA ARG A 102 -8.74 11.77 17.82
C ARG A 102 -7.83 12.64 16.95
N GLY A 103 -8.23 12.93 15.72
CA GLY A 103 -7.36 13.67 14.77
C GLY A 103 -6.14 12.87 14.33
N GLU A 104 -6.16 11.55 14.45
CA GLU A 104 -5.08 10.67 14.02
C GLU A 104 -5.00 10.57 12.48
N ILE A 105 -6.14 10.71 11.80
CA ILE A 105 -6.26 10.67 10.34
C ILE A 105 -7.15 11.83 9.86
N THR A 106 -6.98 12.20 8.58
CA THR A 106 -7.82 13.18 7.89
C THR A 106 -8.49 12.54 6.68
N THR A 107 -9.64 13.07 6.27
CA THR A 107 -10.39 12.53 5.14
C THR A 107 -9.65 12.78 3.81
N LEU A 108 -9.88 11.92 2.82
CA LEU A 108 -9.37 12.14 1.47
C LEU A 108 -9.92 13.45 0.88
N ARG A 109 -11.14 13.83 1.24
CA ARG A 109 -11.74 15.12 0.85
C ARG A 109 -10.89 16.31 1.32
N GLU A 110 -10.39 16.28 2.54
CA GLU A 110 -9.47 17.30 3.07
C GLU A 110 -8.11 17.23 2.37
N LYS A 111 -7.57 16.03 2.15
CA LYS A 111 -6.30 15.82 1.42
C LYS A 111 -6.36 16.32 -0.03
N CYS A 112 -7.53 16.27 -0.67
CA CYS A 112 -7.76 16.78 -2.04
C CYS A 112 -7.70 18.31 -2.16
N ALA A 113 -7.53 19.06 -1.07
CA ALA A 113 -7.11 20.46 -1.14
C ALA A 113 -5.73 20.63 -1.80
N ARG A 114 -4.91 19.58 -1.81
CA ARG A 114 -3.64 19.51 -2.55
C ARG A 114 -3.90 19.04 -3.98
N PRO A 115 -3.47 19.82 -5.02
CA PRO A 115 -3.76 19.52 -6.42
C PRO A 115 -3.26 18.16 -6.89
N ALA A 116 -2.12 17.67 -6.35
CA ALA A 116 -1.58 16.36 -6.70
C ALA A 116 -2.52 15.23 -6.26
N VAL A 117 -3.09 15.30 -5.05
CA VAL A 117 -4.00 14.29 -4.50
C VAL A 117 -5.34 14.30 -5.25
N GLU A 118 -5.90 15.50 -5.54
CA GLU A 118 -7.14 15.63 -6.31
C GLU A 118 -6.99 15.08 -7.72
N TYR A 119 -5.84 15.28 -8.36
CA TYR A 119 -5.56 14.68 -9.67
C TYR A 119 -5.43 13.17 -9.60
N ALA A 120 -4.65 12.66 -8.63
CA ALA A 120 -4.45 11.24 -8.43
C ALA A 120 -5.76 10.49 -8.14
N ARG A 121 -6.70 11.13 -7.44
CA ARG A 121 -8.04 10.58 -7.19
C ARG A 121 -8.82 10.31 -8.48
N LYS A 122 -8.66 11.17 -9.49
CA LYS A 122 -9.43 11.11 -10.74
C LYS A 122 -8.86 10.19 -11.78
N TYR A 123 -7.54 10.01 -11.80
CA TYR A 123 -6.84 9.42 -12.93
C TYR A 123 -5.96 8.23 -12.52
N PRO A 124 -5.73 7.29 -13.44
CA PRO A 124 -4.90 6.13 -13.18
C PRO A 124 -3.43 6.48 -12.93
N LEU A 125 -2.74 5.60 -12.22
CA LEU A 125 -1.29 5.62 -12.06
C LEU A 125 -0.63 4.69 -13.09
N ILE A 126 0.38 5.19 -13.79
CA ILE A 126 1.19 4.43 -14.75
C ILE A 126 2.63 4.40 -14.24
N ARG A 127 3.07 3.27 -13.73
CA ARG A 127 4.46 3.08 -13.30
C ARG A 127 5.30 2.58 -14.48
N ILE A 128 6.43 3.21 -14.72
CA ILE A 128 7.31 2.90 -15.82
C ILE A 128 8.67 2.50 -15.26
N ARG A 129 8.99 1.21 -15.30
CA ARG A 129 10.33 0.74 -14.92
C ARG A 129 11.28 0.96 -16.09
N MET A 130 12.22 1.88 -15.90
CA MET A 130 13.10 2.36 -16.94
C MET A 130 14.32 1.48 -17.12
N GLY A 131 15.00 1.16 -16.01
CA GLY A 131 16.15 0.27 -16.02
C GLY A 131 16.36 -0.45 -14.70
N TRP A 132 17.06 -1.57 -14.74
CA TRP A 132 17.45 -2.35 -13.56
C TRP A 132 18.66 -3.23 -13.85
N LYS A 133 19.43 -3.54 -12.81
CA LYS A 133 20.47 -4.57 -12.82
C LYS A 133 19.87 -5.94 -12.49
N PRO A 134 20.60 -7.07 -12.69
CA PRO A 134 20.12 -8.40 -12.32
C PRO A 134 19.63 -8.46 -10.86
N SER A 135 18.43 -9.08 -10.66
CA SER A 135 17.89 -9.35 -9.34
C SER A 135 17.26 -10.76 -9.35
N PRO A 136 17.81 -11.74 -8.60
CA PRO A 136 18.90 -11.58 -7.61
C PRO A 136 20.21 -11.12 -8.27
N PRO A 137 21.07 -10.40 -7.50
CA PRO A 137 22.34 -9.87 -8.03
C PRO A 137 23.34 -10.97 -8.30
N THR A 138 24.18 -10.78 -9.31
CA THR A 138 25.30 -11.67 -9.63
C THR A 138 26.53 -11.41 -8.76
N GLU A 139 26.61 -10.19 -8.19
CA GLU A 139 27.67 -9.76 -7.28
C GLU A 139 27.03 -9.06 -6.08
N LEU A 140 27.35 -9.54 -4.86
CA LEU A 140 26.77 -9.00 -3.61
C LEU A 140 27.47 -7.70 -3.16
N HIS A 141 28.79 -7.61 -3.34
CA HIS A 141 29.59 -6.45 -2.96
C HIS A 141 30.14 -5.79 -4.22
N GLN A 142 29.26 -5.05 -4.88
CA GLN A 142 29.58 -4.41 -6.16
C GLN A 142 30.58 -3.27 -5.98
N THR A 143 31.55 -3.20 -6.93
CA THR A 143 32.47 -2.08 -7.13
C THR A 143 32.26 -1.50 -8.52
N PRO A 144 32.81 -0.32 -8.85
CA PRO A 144 32.74 0.21 -10.21
C PRO A 144 33.21 -0.76 -11.30
N GLU A 145 34.14 -1.69 -10.97
CA GLU A 145 34.69 -2.68 -11.88
C GLU A 145 33.83 -3.95 -11.99
N THR A 146 33.06 -4.28 -10.94
CA THR A 146 32.25 -5.51 -10.86
C THR A 146 30.75 -5.26 -10.97
N GLU A 147 30.34 -4.01 -11.03
CA GLU A 147 28.93 -3.63 -11.16
C GLU A 147 28.35 -4.21 -12.46
N PRO A 148 27.27 -5.02 -12.37
CA PRO A 148 26.62 -5.56 -13.56
C PRO A 148 26.02 -4.47 -14.44
N ASP A 149 25.96 -4.74 -15.74
CA ASP A 149 25.27 -3.88 -16.69
C ASP A 149 23.79 -3.73 -16.35
N MET A 150 23.29 -2.51 -16.47
CA MET A 150 21.88 -2.22 -16.33
C MET A 150 21.14 -2.53 -17.63
N PHE A 151 20.08 -3.29 -17.55
CA PHE A 151 19.12 -3.41 -18.64
C PHE A 151 18.27 -2.13 -18.74
N VAL A 152 18.17 -1.56 -19.93
CA VAL A 152 17.31 -0.42 -20.24
C VAL A 152 16.07 -0.92 -20.99
N ALA A 153 14.89 -0.73 -20.39
CA ALA A 153 13.61 -1.09 -21.00
C ALA A 153 12.92 0.13 -21.62
N CYS A 154 13.04 1.28 -20.95
CA CYS A 154 12.38 2.52 -21.32
C CYS A 154 13.28 3.69 -20.93
N ASP A 155 13.76 4.45 -21.88
CA ASP A 155 14.48 5.69 -21.64
C ASP A 155 13.52 6.91 -21.57
N PHE A 156 14.05 8.10 -21.29
CA PHE A 156 13.25 9.32 -21.20
C PHE A 156 12.57 9.70 -22.52
N ALA A 157 13.18 9.37 -23.66
CA ALA A 157 12.54 9.60 -24.97
C ALA A 157 11.30 8.73 -25.11
N ARG A 158 11.39 7.45 -24.75
CA ARG A 158 10.24 6.53 -24.79
C ARG A 158 9.14 6.91 -23.80
N VAL A 159 9.44 7.51 -22.65
CA VAL A 159 8.42 8.07 -21.75
C VAL A 159 7.64 9.19 -22.44
N ARG A 160 8.31 10.06 -23.23
CA ARG A 160 7.63 11.11 -24.02
C ARG A 160 6.74 10.50 -25.10
N ASP A 161 7.19 9.43 -25.79
CA ASP A 161 6.36 8.71 -26.77
C ASP A 161 5.09 8.12 -26.12
N ILE A 162 5.19 7.60 -24.90
CA ILE A 162 4.02 7.12 -24.13
C ILE A 162 3.07 8.28 -23.87
N ALA A 163 3.56 9.44 -23.46
CA ALA A 163 2.74 10.61 -23.19
C ALA A 163 2.04 11.15 -24.46
N ASP A 164 2.74 11.14 -25.60
CA ASP A 164 2.17 11.50 -26.91
C ASP A 164 1.05 10.54 -27.31
N GLU A 165 1.28 9.26 -27.15
CA GLU A 165 0.29 8.22 -27.48
C GLU A 165 -0.93 8.30 -26.57
N LEU A 166 -0.76 8.59 -25.26
CA LEU A 166 -1.86 8.88 -24.33
C LEU A 166 -2.71 10.05 -24.85
N LYS A 167 -2.05 11.15 -25.29
CA LYS A 167 -2.71 12.32 -25.84
C LYS A 167 -3.43 12.00 -27.15
N ARG A 168 -2.76 11.26 -28.04
CA ARG A 168 -3.31 10.86 -29.35
C ARG A 168 -4.58 10.00 -29.20
N GLN A 169 -4.61 9.09 -28.21
CA GLN A 169 -5.78 8.26 -27.93
C GLN A 169 -6.85 8.95 -27.09
N GLY A 170 -6.63 10.18 -26.65
CA GLY A 170 -7.59 10.99 -25.90
C GLY A 170 -7.76 10.53 -24.45
N VAL A 171 -6.69 10.02 -23.79
CA VAL A 171 -6.70 9.75 -22.36
C VAL A 171 -6.79 11.07 -21.61
N ALA A 172 -7.85 11.26 -20.82
CA ALA A 172 -8.16 12.54 -20.19
C ALA A 172 -7.14 12.98 -19.13
N GLY A 173 -6.51 12.02 -18.45
CA GLY A 173 -5.47 12.26 -17.46
C GLY A 173 -4.80 10.96 -17.03
N ALA A 174 -3.56 11.05 -16.61
CA ALA A 174 -2.76 9.96 -16.05
C ALA A 174 -1.59 10.54 -15.26
N GLU A 175 -1.15 9.83 -14.23
CA GLU A 175 0.12 10.11 -13.57
C GLU A 175 1.17 9.08 -14.04
N LEU A 176 2.29 9.57 -14.56
CA LEU A 176 3.42 8.76 -14.99
C LEU A 176 4.46 8.74 -13.86
N GLN A 177 4.75 7.57 -13.30
CA GLN A 177 5.72 7.41 -12.23
C GLN A 177 6.96 6.69 -12.74
N LEU A 178 8.11 7.36 -12.67
CA LEU A 178 9.38 6.87 -13.19
C LEU A 178 10.08 6.01 -12.13
N VAL A 179 10.27 4.72 -12.43
CA VAL A 179 10.90 3.74 -11.53
C VAL A 179 12.27 3.35 -12.10
N GLY A 180 13.33 3.51 -11.32
CA GLY A 180 14.69 3.21 -11.76
C GLY A 180 15.26 4.24 -12.76
N TRP A 181 14.93 5.50 -12.58
CA TRP A 181 15.41 6.63 -13.36
C TRP A 181 16.83 7.09 -12.98
N HIS A 182 17.20 6.85 -11.72
CA HIS A 182 18.47 7.25 -11.12
C HIS A 182 19.63 6.30 -11.53
N ARG A 183 20.82 6.66 -11.12
CA ARG A 183 22.04 5.91 -11.44
C ARG A 183 21.94 4.43 -11.07
N GLY A 184 22.25 3.54 -12.01
CA GLY A 184 22.18 2.09 -11.83
C GLY A 184 20.77 1.49 -11.91
N GLY A 185 19.73 2.29 -12.12
CA GLY A 185 18.36 1.83 -12.26
C GLY A 185 17.70 1.43 -10.93
N HIS A 186 16.55 0.75 -11.01
CA HIS A 186 15.77 0.31 -9.85
C HIS A 186 16.61 -0.54 -8.91
N ASP A 187 16.63 -0.16 -7.63
CA ASP A 187 17.46 -0.74 -6.56
C ASP A 187 18.94 -0.84 -6.89
N GLY A 188 19.41 0.05 -7.78
CA GLY A 188 20.76 -0.04 -8.29
C GLY A 188 21.83 0.59 -7.41
N ARG A 189 21.60 1.81 -6.89
CA ARG A 189 22.60 2.58 -6.14
C ARG A 189 21.97 3.47 -5.05
N PHE A 190 20.87 3.07 -4.40
CA PHE A 190 20.38 3.85 -3.26
C PHE A 190 21.43 3.93 -2.15
N PRO A 191 21.55 5.06 -1.40
CA PRO A 191 20.69 6.25 -1.46
C PRO A 191 21.09 7.31 -2.50
N GLN A 192 21.94 6.99 -3.47
CA GLN A 192 22.34 7.93 -4.53
C GLN A 192 21.20 8.15 -5.52
N LEU A 193 20.69 9.37 -5.61
CA LEU A 193 19.65 9.75 -6.57
C LEU A 193 20.27 10.32 -7.86
N PHE A 194 21.20 11.25 -7.73
CA PHE A 194 21.80 11.96 -8.86
C PHE A 194 23.23 11.49 -9.17
N PRO A 195 23.66 11.70 -10.44
CA PRO A 195 22.86 12.12 -11.59
C PRO A 195 21.87 11.06 -12.03
N ALA A 196 20.82 11.41 -12.78
CA ALA A 196 20.01 10.43 -13.49
C ALA A 196 20.88 9.59 -14.42
N ASP A 197 20.51 8.33 -14.66
CA ASP A 197 21.36 7.42 -15.41
C ASP A 197 21.59 7.91 -16.86
N PRO A 198 22.84 8.06 -17.31
CA PRO A 198 23.13 8.58 -18.64
C PRO A 198 22.59 7.69 -19.78
N ARG A 199 22.44 6.38 -19.54
CA ARG A 199 21.84 5.43 -20.51
C ARG A 199 20.36 5.70 -20.75
N LEU A 200 19.70 6.40 -19.82
CA LEU A 200 18.30 6.81 -19.93
C LEU A 200 18.13 8.21 -20.54
N GLY A 201 19.22 8.95 -20.73
CA GLY A 201 19.22 10.33 -21.21
C GLY A 201 19.78 11.34 -20.20
N GLY A 202 20.23 10.88 -19.03
CA GLY A 202 20.83 11.73 -18.00
C GLY A 202 19.86 12.72 -17.36
N THR A 203 20.39 13.63 -16.54
CA THR A 203 19.57 14.61 -15.82
C THR A 203 18.86 15.60 -16.76
N GLU A 204 19.49 15.97 -17.87
CA GLU A 204 18.85 16.84 -18.89
C GLU A 204 17.62 16.16 -19.50
N GLY A 205 17.73 14.88 -19.89
CA GLY A 205 16.62 14.10 -20.42
C GLY A 205 15.48 13.93 -19.41
N LEU A 206 15.80 13.82 -18.11
CA LEU A 206 14.78 13.81 -17.05
C LEU A 206 14.01 15.14 -16.98
N ILE A 207 14.72 16.28 -16.96
CA ILE A 207 14.12 17.63 -16.94
C ILE A 207 13.22 17.83 -18.15
N GLU A 208 13.72 17.55 -19.36
CA GLU A 208 12.95 17.66 -20.60
C GLU A 208 11.68 16.80 -20.55
N THR A 209 11.77 15.59 -19.98
CA THR A 209 10.63 14.68 -19.89
C THR A 209 9.60 15.17 -18.88
N ILE A 210 10.03 15.69 -17.72
CA ILE A 210 9.12 16.29 -16.74
C ILE A 210 8.34 17.45 -17.36
N ASP A 211 9.03 18.38 -18.00
CA ASP A 211 8.39 19.54 -18.63
C ASP A 211 7.46 19.14 -19.79
N TYR A 212 7.88 18.18 -20.60
CA TYR A 212 7.10 17.69 -21.73
C TYR A 212 5.79 17.03 -21.28
N VAL A 213 5.85 16.08 -20.34
CA VAL A 213 4.66 15.40 -19.82
C VAL A 213 3.67 16.39 -19.21
N LYS A 214 4.16 17.37 -18.46
CA LYS A 214 3.34 18.45 -17.88
C LYS A 214 2.71 19.32 -18.96
N SER A 215 3.41 19.62 -20.05
CA SER A 215 2.89 20.43 -21.16
C SER A 215 1.70 19.79 -21.87
N LEU A 216 1.61 18.45 -21.84
CA LEU A 216 0.48 17.67 -22.35
C LEU A 216 -0.72 17.61 -21.40
N GLY A 217 -0.59 18.11 -20.17
CA GLY A 217 -1.61 18.10 -19.12
C GLY A 217 -1.61 16.86 -18.23
N TYR A 218 -0.60 16.01 -18.34
CA TYR A 218 -0.39 14.85 -17.46
C TYR A 218 0.43 15.22 -16.23
N ARG A 219 0.44 14.34 -15.23
CA ARG A 219 1.32 14.47 -14.08
C ARG A 219 2.45 13.46 -14.15
N ILE A 220 3.57 13.80 -13.54
CA ILE A 220 4.75 12.97 -13.49
C ILE A 220 5.32 12.98 -12.07
N SER A 221 5.74 11.82 -11.60
CA SER A 221 6.42 11.62 -10.33
C SER A 221 7.58 10.66 -10.47
N THR A 222 8.46 10.64 -9.51
CA THR A 222 9.61 9.75 -9.46
C THR A 222 9.52 8.79 -8.28
N HIS A 223 10.19 7.66 -8.41
CA HIS A 223 10.33 6.63 -7.39
C HIS A 223 11.70 6.76 -6.72
N THR A 224 11.70 6.83 -5.39
CA THR A 224 12.90 6.81 -4.55
C THR A 224 12.81 5.69 -3.50
N ASN A 225 13.90 5.41 -2.83
CA ASN A 225 13.96 4.53 -1.66
C ASN A 225 14.88 5.17 -0.62
N THR A 226 14.44 5.25 0.61
CA THR A 226 15.21 5.83 1.71
C THR A 226 15.65 4.78 2.74
N ILE A 227 15.08 3.57 2.67
CA ILE A 227 15.30 2.49 3.64
C ILE A 227 16.57 1.71 3.29
N ASP A 228 16.75 1.39 2.00
CA ASP A 228 17.84 0.55 1.54
C ASP A 228 19.08 1.37 1.14
N ALA A 229 20.25 0.86 1.47
CA ALA A 229 21.52 1.40 1.01
C ALA A 229 22.44 0.30 0.46
N TYR A 230 23.18 0.63 -0.60
CA TYR A 230 24.12 -0.27 -1.30
C TYR A 230 25.52 0.31 -1.29
N GLU A 231 26.53 -0.54 -1.04
CA GLU A 231 27.93 -0.12 -0.97
C GLU A 231 28.44 0.56 -2.25
N ILE A 232 27.89 0.20 -3.40
CA ILE A 232 28.23 0.78 -4.70
C ILE A 232 27.80 2.25 -4.87
N ALA A 233 26.93 2.77 -4.02
CA ALA A 233 26.47 4.16 -4.12
C ALA A 233 27.56 5.14 -3.67
N ASP A 234 27.81 6.20 -4.45
CA ASP A 234 28.79 7.25 -4.11
C ASP A 234 28.43 7.97 -2.80
N THR A 235 27.15 7.94 -2.42
CA THR A 235 26.62 8.56 -1.18
C THR A 235 26.50 7.57 -0.01
N PHE A 236 26.95 6.34 -0.19
CA PHE A 236 26.91 5.33 0.86
C PHE A 236 27.86 5.67 2.01
N THR A 237 27.40 5.45 3.24
CA THR A 237 28.25 5.50 4.43
C THR A 237 27.78 4.47 5.45
N TRP A 238 28.73 3.78 6.08
CA TRP A 238 28.44 2.86 7.18
C TRP A 238 27.84 3.53 8.40
N ASP A 239 28.08 4.83 8.56
CA ASP A 239 27.52 5.63 9.66
C ASP A 239 26.00 5.84 9.58
N ASP A 240 25.38 5.55 8.44
CA ASP A 240 23.94 5.67 8.27
C ASP A 240 23.19 4.34 8.54
N ILE A 241 23.93 3.21 8.67
CA ILE A 241 23.32 1.88 8.73
C ILE A 241 22.88 1.53 10.15
N VAL A 242 21.70 0.89 10.24
CA VAL A 242 21.18 0.33 11.50
C VAL A 242 22.15 -0.68 12.07
N LEU A 243 22.48 -0.53 13.35
CA LEU A 243 23.21 -1.54 14.13
C LEU A 243 22.27 -2.28 15.04
N ASP A 244 22.37 -3.60 15.06
CA ASP A 244 21.67 -4.43 16.05
C ASP A 244 22.34 -4.33 17.44
N ARG A 245 21.77 -5.03 18.43
CA ARG A 245 22.28 -5.04 19.81
C ARG A 245 23.70 -5.60 19.96
N ASN A 246 24.20 -6.36 18.99
CA ASN A 246 25.55 -6.92 18.98
C ASN A 246 26.53 -6.00 18.25
N GLY A 247 26.05 -4.87 17.71
CA GLY A 247 26.83 -3.95 16.90
C GLY A 247 26.98 -4.41 15.45
N GLU A 248 26.19 -5.41 15.01
CA GLU A 248 26.21 -5.88 13.64
C GLU A 248 25.26 -5.06 12.75
N LYS A 249 25.64 -4.90 11.49
CA LYS A 249 24.86 -4.15 10.51
C LYS A 249 23.61 -4.89 10.10
N LYS A 250 22.48 -4.20 10.09
CA LYS A 250 21.21 -4.77 9.65
C LYS A 250 21.20 -4.97 8.15
N LEU A 251 21.12 -6.23 7.75
CA LEU A 251 20.97 -6.63 6.35
C LEU A 251 19.50 -6.52 5.91
N ALA A 252 19.31 -6.02 4.70
CA ALA A 252 18.09 -6.16 3.90
C ALA A 252 18.27 -7.27 2.85
N GLY A 253 17.35 -7.38 1.88
CA GLY A 253 17.47 -8.35 0.80
C GLY A 253 18.60 -8.01 -0.18
N PRO A 254 19.12 -8.99 -0.93
CA PRO A 254 20.00 -8.73 -2.05
C PRO A 254 19.17 -8.37 -3.29
N TYR A 255 19.40 -7.15 -3.82
CA TYR A 255 18.70 -6.62 -5.00
C TYR A 255 19.69 -6.12 -6.06
N GLY A 256 19.26 -5.30 -6.98
CA GLY A 256 20.08 -4.83 -8.11
C GLY A 256 21.42 -4.19 -7.74
N GLY A 257 21.50 -3.52 -6.59
CA GLY A 257 22.74 -2.91 -6.06
C GLY A 257 23.67 -3.87 -5.31
N GLY A 258 23.33 -5.15 -5.22
CA GLY A 258 24.02 -6.12 -4.39
C GLY A 258 23.34 -6.35 -3.05
N GLN A 259 24.11 -6.56 -2.00
CA GLN A 259 23.60 -6.66 -0.63
C GLN A 259 23.10 -5.29 -0.17
N ALA A 260 21.81 -5.20 0.18
CA ALA A 260 21.26 -4.00 0.78
C ALA A 260 21.40 -4.01 2.31
N TYR A 261 21.47 -2.81 2.88
CA TYR A 261 21.52 -2.56 4.32
C TYR A 261 20.43 -1.55 4.71
N HIS A 262 19.78 -1.74 5.85
CA HIS A 262 18.80 -0.78 6.34
C HIS A 262 19.46 0.50 6.86
N VAL A 263 18.99 1.63 6.37
CA VAL A 263 19.39 2.97 6.84
C VAL A 263 18.58 3.33 8.09
N CYS A 264 19.25 3.82 9.13
CA CYS A 264 18.58 4.27 10.35
C CYS A 264 17.67 5.48 10.09
N LEU A 265 16.45 5.50 10.61
CA LEU A 265 15.43 6.51 10.28
C LEU A 265 15.86 7.97 10.50
N PRO A 266 16.56 8.35 11.60
CA PRO A 266 17.15 9.69 11.73
C PRO A 266 18.06 10.09 10.57
N LYS A 267 18.80 9.11 10.03
CA LYS A 267 19.70 9.31 8.88
C LYS A 267 18.93 9.36 7.56
N GLN A 268 17.88 8.56 7.42
CA GLN A 268 16.96 8.66 6.28
C GLN A 268 16.34 10.07 6.19
N LEU A 269 15.87 10.63 7.30
CA LEU A 269 15.33 12.00 7.32
C LEU A 269 16.40 13.02 6.90
N LYS A 270 17.64 12.87 7.37
CA LYS A 270 18.76 13.71 6.96
C LYS A 270 19.01 13.62 5.45
N ASN A 271 19.06 12.39 4.90
CA ASN A 271 19.28 12.14 3.48
C ASN A 271 18.11 12.68 2.66
N THR A 272 16.87 12.45 3.09
CA THR A 272 15.66 13.02 2.47
C THR A 272 15.75 14.55 2.36
N LYS A 273 16.13 15.24 3.45
CA LYS A 273 16.27 16.70 3.48
C LYS A 273 17.45 17.21 2.63
N ARG A 274 18.44 16.37 2.33
CA ARG A 274 19.55 16.70 1.42
C ARG A 274 19.13 16.55 -0.04
N ASP A 275 18.48 15.43 -0.41
CA ASP A 275 18.33 15.00 -1.78
C ASP A 275 17.00 15.44 -2.44
N LEU A 276 15.89 15.39 -1.70
CA LEU A 276 14.58 15.67 -2.30
C LEU A 276 14.34 17.12 -2.73
N PRO A 277 14.93 18.17 -2.10
CA PRO A 277 14.80 19.53 -2.62
C PRO A 277 15.38 19.71 -4.03
N GLU A 278 16.49 19.05 -4.35
CA GLU A 278 17.06 19.06 -5.70
C GLU A 278 16.10 18.40 -6.70
N LEU A 279 15.52 17.26 -6.34
CA LEU A 279 14.54 16.55 -7.16
C LEU A 279 13.26 17.37 -7.35
N ALA A 280 12.75 18.00 -6.29
CA ALA A 280 11.57 18.86 -6.36
C ALA A 280 11.79 20.08 -7.29
N ALA A 281 13.03 20.62 -7.32
CA ALA A 281 13.38 21.72 -8.20
C ALA A 281 13.29 21.36 -9.69
N LEU A 282 13.29 20.07 -10.05
CA LEU A 282 13.06 19.61 -11.41
C LEU A 282 11.57 19.75 -11.83
N GLY A 283 10.67 19.96 -10.87
CA GLY A 283 9.28 20.33 -11.11
C GLY A 283 8.33 19.16 -11.33
N GLU A 284 8.60 17.97 -10.79
CA GLU A 284 7.59 16.91 -10.75
C GLU A 284 6.34 17.38 -10.01
N ASN A 285 5.17 16.85 -10.37
CA ASN A 285 3.88 17.35 -9.90
C ASN A 285 2.85 16.25 -9.61
N GLY A 286 3.28 14.97 -9.59
CA GLY A 286 2.48 13.83 -9.15
C GLY A 286 2.64 13.55 -7.65
N LEU A 287 2.18 12.36 -7.21
CA LEU A 287 2.44 11.86 -5.87
C LEU A 287 3.84 11.26 -5.81
N HIS A 288 4.77 11.96 -5.19
CA HIS A 288 6.13 11.44 -5.02
C HIS A 288 6.10 10.07 -4.34
N PHE A 289 6.85 9.10 -4.87
CA PHE A 289 6.85 7.75 -4.35
C PHE A 289 8.16 7.43 -3.62
N THR A 290 8.03 7.08 -2.34
CA THR A 290 9.16 6.50 -1.59
C THR A 290 8.83 5.04 -1.27
N ASP A 291 9.69 4.14 -1.70
CA ASP A 291 9.48 2.70 -1.57
C ASP A 291 9.46 2.26 -0.11
N VAL A 292 8.65 1.26 0.19
CA VAL A 292 8.50 0.48 1.43
C VAL A 292 8.40 1.25 2.76
N ILE A 293 8.55 2.56 2.82
CA ILE A 293 8.55 3.32 4.08
C ILE A 293 7.22 3.23 4.86
N SER A 294 6.13 2.92 4.17
CA SER A 294 4.80 2.79 4.78
C SER A 294 4.46 1.36 5.22
N ILE A 295 5.31 0.37 4.91
CA ILE A 295 5.04 -1.05 5.18
C ILE A 295 6.16 -1.75 5.94
N VAL A 296 7.37 -1.20 5.96
CA VAL A 296 8.48 -1.74 6.75
C VAL A 296 8.47 -1.11 8.14
N ILE A 297 8.25 -1.94 9.15
CA ILE A 297 8.35 -1.49 10.54
C ILE A 297 9.82 -1.15 10.82
N PRO A 298 10.12 0.06 11.31
CA PRO A 298 11.47 0.47 11.63
C PRO A 298 12.17 -0.45 12.63
N ASP A 299 13.45 -0.74 12.39
CA ASP A 299 14.28 -1.48 13.32
C ASP A 299 14.73 -0.60 14.50
N ASP A 300 14.97 -1.22 15.67
CA ASP A 300 15.76 -0.59 16.73
C ASP A 300 17.21 -0.44 16.24
N CYS A 301 17.82 0.73 16.48
CA CYS A 301 19.21 1.01 16.14
C CYS A 301 20.02 1.26 17.40
N HIS A 302 21.07 0.46 17.60
CA HIS A 302 21.96 0.52 18.78
C HIS A 302 23.26 1.27 18.51
N SER A 303 23.33 2.05 17.43
CA SER A 303 24.47 2.95 17.18
C SER A 303 24.61 3.97 18.30
N ALA A 304 25.81 4.19 18.81
CA ALA A 304 26.08 5.22 19.81
C ALA A 304 25.80 6.64 19.26
N ASP A 305 25.96 6.84 17.95
CA ASP A 305 25.83 8.17 17.32
C ASP A 305 24.40 8.50 16.89
N HIS A 306 23.56 7.48 16.63
CA HIS A 306 22.18 7.68 16.19
C HIS A 306 21.25 6.57 16.73
N PRO A 307 21.16 6.41 18.07
CA PRO A 307 20.28 5.42 18.66
C PRO A 307 18.82 5.73 18.32
N SER A 308 18.05 4.71 17.98
CA SER A 308 16.63 4.85 17.67
C SER A 308 15.87 3.61 18.08
N THR A 309 14.71 3.81 18.71
CA THR A 309 13.74 2.73 18.92
C THR A 309 12.78 2.63 17.73
N THR A 310 12.09 1.52 17.58
CA THR A 310 11.01 1.36 16.59
C THR A 310 9.97 2.48 16.72
N ALA A 311 9.57 2.84 17.95
CA ALA A 311 8.62 3.92 18.20
C ALA A 311 9.13 5.27 17.67
N ASN A 312 10.39 5.60 17.94
CA ASN A 312 11.02 6.81 17.38
C ASN A 312 11.16 6.71 15.86
N GLY A 313 11.51 5.54 15.33
CA GLY A 313 11.60 5.29 13.90
C GLY A 313 10.28 5.61 13.18
N ILE A 314 9.14 5.23 13.75
CA ILE A 314 7.82 5.55 13.21
C ILE A 314 7.54 7.06 13.18
N LEU A 315 7.98 7.80 14.20
CA LEU A 315 7.87 9.27 14.20
C LEU A 315 8.69 9.87 13.06
N TYR A 316 9.93 9.38 12.86
CA TYR A 316 10.78 9.81 11.74
C TYR A 316 10.19 9.43 10.38
N ALA A 317 9.64 8.23 10.22
CA ALA A 317 8.97 7.81 8.98
C ALA A 317 7.83 8.77 8.62
N ASN A 318 6.97 9.08 9.58
CA ASN A 318 5.88 10.06 9.37
C ASN A 318 6.40 11.49 9.14
N GLU A 319 7.52 11.88 9.70
CA GLU A 319 8.16 13.18 9.41
C GLU A 319 8.73 13.22 8.00
N ILE A 320 9.35 12.14 7.52
CA ILE A 320 9.81 12.00 6.13
C ILE A 320 8.66 12.17 5.17
N ILE A 321 7.54 11.45 5.39
CA ILE A 321 6.35 11.54 4.55
C ILE A 321 5.82 12.98 4.51
N ARG A 322 5.64 13.60 5.68
CA ARG A 322 5.14 14.97 5.79
C ARG A 322 6.08 16.00 5.13
N TYR A 323 7.39 15.85 5.33
CA TYR A 323 8.37 16.72 4.67
C TYR A 323 8.29 16.58 3.16
N THR A 324 8.20 15.35 2.64
CA THR A 324 8.06 15.09 1.21
C THR A 324 6.79 15.74 0.64
N GLN A 325 5.67 15.68 1.36
CA GLN A 325 4.43 16.36 0.96
C GLN A 325 4.57 17.89 0.87
N THR A 326 5.49 18.51 1.64
CA THR A 326 5.73 19.95 1.51
C THR A 326 6.48 20.33 0.23
N LEU A 327 7.18 19.37 -0.37
CA LEU A 327 7.94 19.56 -1.61
C LEU A 327 7.11 19.24 -2.86
N PHE A 328 6.29 18.15 -2.82
CA PHE A 328 5.64 17.56 -3.99
C PHE A 328 4.11 17.62 -3.95
N GLU A 329 3.51 18.23 -2.95
CA GLU A 329 2.06 18.32 -2.73
C GLU A 329 1.33 16.97 -2.56
N GLY A 330 2.06 15.86 -2.49
CA GLY A 330 1.49 14.54 -2.29
C GLY A 330 2.54 13.46 -2.12
N PHE A 331 2.12 12.33 -1.56
CA PHE A 331 2.99 11.23 -1.20
C PHE A 331 2.35 9.88 -1.47
N SER A 332 3.13 8.96 -2.02
CA SER A 332 2.75 7.57 -2.23
C SER A 332 3.84 6.62 -1.79
N SER A 333 3.48 5.37 -1.47
CA SER A 333 4.43 4.35 -1.07
C SER A 333 3.92 2.96 -1.39
N GLU A 334 4.77 1.95 -1.24
CA GLU A 334 4.41 0.55 -1.34
C GLU A 334 3.71 0.08 -0.06
N GLY A 335 2.48 -0.40 -0.20
CA GLY A 335 1.70 -0.89 0.94
C GLY A 335 1.21 0.20 1.89
N CYS A 336 0.62 -0.23 2.98
CA CYS A 336 0.16 0.64 4.06
C CYS A 336 -0.01 -0.17 5.34
N MET A 337 0.80 0.12 6.34
CA MET A 337 0.52 -0.29 7.73
C MET A 337 -0.11 0.88 8.49
N ASP A 338 -0.83 0.59 9.54
CA ASP A 338 -1.63 1.58 10.28
C ASP A 338 -0.82 2.74 10.86
N PHE A 339 0.48 2.58 11.10
CA PHE A 339 1.36 3.65 11.56
C PHE A 339 1.57 4.77 10.51
N SER A 340 1.40 4.45 9.22
CA SER A 340 1.59 5.39 8.11
C SER A 340 0.29 6.11 7.69
N LEU A 341 -0.87 5.61 8.11
CA LEU A 341 -2.19 6.17 7.80
C LEU A 341 -2.31 7.69 8.02
N PRO A 342 -1.71 8.28 9.09
CA PRO A 342 -1.83 9.72 9.33
C PRO A 342 -1.35 10.59 8.16
N GLN A 343 -0.34 10.15 7.43
CA GLN A 343 0.33 10.96 6.42
C GLN A 343 0.17 10.43 4.98
N LEU A 344 -0.10 9.14 4.77
CA LEU A 344 -0.12 8.53 3.45
C LEU A 344 -1.30 9.02 2.60
N ASP A 345 -1.03 9.38 1.33
CA ASP A 345 -2.07 9.78 0.37
C ASP A 345 -2.47 8.64 -0.56
N PHE A 346 -1.51 7.81 -0.98
CA PHE A 346 -1.75 6.62 -1.79
C PHE A 346 -0.85 5.47 -1.37
N GLY A 347 -1.47 4.33 -1.06
CA GLY A 347 -0.80 3.03 -0.87
C GLY A 347 -0.90 2.18 -2.13
N LEU A 348 0.25 1.75 -2.70
CA LEU A 348 0.26 0.98 -3.93
C LEU A 348 -0.55 -0.31 -3.81
N TYR A 349 -0.55 -0.94 -2.64
CA TYR A 349 -1.49 -1.98 -2.24
C TYR A 349 -1.64 -1.95 -0.71
N VAL A 350 -2.78 -2.42 -0.22
CA VAL A 350 -3.04 -2.43 1.23
C VAL A 350 -3.10 -3.84 1.81
N THR A 351 -3.21 -4.86 0.95
CA THR A 351 -3.07 -6.26 1.32
C THR A 351 -2.25 -7.01 0.27
N PHE A 352 -1.61 -8.12 0.68
CA PHE A 352 -0.85 -8.95 -0.26
C PHE A 352 -1.74 -9.91 -1.08
N GLY A 353 -3.07 -9.80 -0.92
CA GLY A 353 -4.03 -10.62 -1.66
C GLY A 353 -3.93 -12.11 -1.34
N ASN A 354 -3.96 -12.95 -2.37
CA ASN A 354 -3.97 -14.41 -2.23
C ASN A 354 -2.72 -14.99 -1.52
N GLY A 355 -1.61 -14.26 -1.46
CA GLY A 355 -0.41 -14.68 -0.73
C GLY A 355 -0.63 -14.74 0.79
N PHE A 356 -1.57 -13.92 1.28
CA PHE A 356 -2.02 -13.87 2.68
C PHE A 356 -3.53 -14.09 2.82
N GLY A 357 -4.19 -14.53 1.76
CA GLY A 357 -5.62 -14.81 1.75
C GLY A 357 -5.97 -16.13 2.43
N ALA A 358 -7.26 -16.45 2.45
CA ALA A 358 -7.82 -17.63 3.09
C ALA A 358 -7.15 -18.95 2.71
N LYS A 359 -6.57 -19.04 1.50
CA LYS A 359 -5.88 -20.24 1.03
C LYS A 359 -4.50 -20.46 1.66
N SER A 360 -3.83 -19.41 2.12
CA SER A 360 -2.49 -19.48 2.71
C SER A 360 -2.49 -19.50 4.23
N VAL A 361 -3.60 -19.10 4.86
CA VAL A 361 -3.79 -19.12 6.31
C VAL A 361 -4.63 -20.32 6.71
N PRO A 362 -4.08 -21.35 7.37
CA PRO A 362 -4.76 -22.63 7.58
C PRO A 362 -6.11 -22.57 8.30
N ILE A 363 -6.31 -21.52 9.11
CA ILE A 363 -7.52 -21.31 9.91
C ILE A 363 -8.42 -20.21 9.39
N CYS A 364 -8.08 -19.61 8.24
CA CYS A 364 -8.88 -18.54 7.63
C CYS A 364 -9.89 -19.15 6.66
N ASP A 365 -11.17 -18.84 6.87
CA ASP A 365 -12.26 -19.30 6.00
C ASP A 365 -12.56 -18.32 4.89
N ARG A 366 -12.37 -17.03 5.14
CA ARG A 366 -12.77 -15.97 4.24
C ARG A 366 -11.94 -14.69 4.46
N PHE A 367 -11.66 -14.02 3.36
CA PHE A 367 -11.14 -12.67 3.36
C PHE A 367 -12.29 -11.67 3.49
N LEU A 368 -12.15 -10.68 4.38
CA LEU A 368 -13.07 -9.56 4.53
C LEU A 368 -12.33 -8.26 4.19
N PRO A 369 -12.92 -7.35 3.43
CA PRO A 369 -12.30 -6.08 3.09
C PRO A 369 -12.37 -5.08 4.26
N PHE A 370 -11.83 -5.46 5.41
CA PHE A 370 -11.91 -4.68 6.63
C PHE A 370 -11.15 -3.36 6.55
N PHE A 371 -9.94 -3.41 5.99
CA PHE A 371 -9.13 -2.22 5.76
C PHE A 371 -9.86 -1.23 4.84
N GLU A 372 -10.44 -1.74 3.77
CA GLU A 372 -11.15 -0.93 2.79
C GLU A 372 -12.40 -0.28 3.39
N ILE A 373 -13.17 -1.01 4.20
CA ILE A 373 -14.33 -0.43 4.90
C ILE A 373 -13.87 0.64 5.88
N ALA A 374 -12.79 0.39 6.63
CA ALA A 374 -12.28 1.34 7.61
C ALA A 374 -11.71 2.60 6.97
N TYR A 375 -10.98 2.49 5.84
CA TYR A 375 -10.13 3.57 5.35
C TYR A 375 -10.42 4.05 3.92
N HIS A 376 -11.44 3.51 3.25
CA HIS A 376 -11.95 4.16 2.04
C HIS A 376 -12.46 5.57 2.39
N GLY A 377 -12.09 6.56 1.58
CA GLY A 377 -12.36 7.96 1.88
C GLY A 377 -11.32 8.62 2.81
N ILE A 378 -10.27 7.88 3.21
CA ILE A 378 -9.12 8.38 3.98
C ILE A 378 -7.87 8.49 3.11
N LEU A 379 -7.58 7.46 2.31
CA LEU A 379 -6.45 7.43 1.36
C LEU A 379 -6.86 6.75 0.06
N LEU A 380 -6.08 6.97 -0.99
CA LEU A 380 -6.16 6.22 -2.24
C LEU A 380 -5.35 4.93 -2.11
N TYR A 381 -5.81 3.84 -2.75
CA TYR A 381 -5.09 2.56 -2.71
C TYR A 381 -5.47 1.62 -3.85
N ASN A 382 -4.67 0.57 -4.02
CA ASN A 382 -5.11 -0.69 -4.60
C ASN A 382 -5.43 -1.68 -3.48
N PRO A 383 -6.53 -2.42 -3.52
CA PRO A 383 -6.91 -3.32 -2.42
C PRO A 383 -5.93 -4.48 -2.24
N MET A 384 -5.36 -5.02 -3.32
CA MET A 384 -4.48 -6.18 -3.28
C MET A 384 -3.30 -6.02 -4.23
N SER A 385 -2.15 -6.63 -3.91
CA SER A 385 -0.97 -6.65 -4.78
C SER A 385 -1.26 -7.21 -6.18
N THR A 386 -2.17 -8.16 -6.31
CA THR A 386 -2.59 -8.75 -7.59
C THR A 386 -3.40 -7.78 -8.46
N THR A 387 -3.91 -6.68 -7.88
CA THR A 387 -4.70 -5.67 -8.62
C THR A 387 -3.89 -4.47 -9.12
N VAL A 388 -2.58 -4.42 -8.85
CA VAL A 388 -1.76 -3.24 -9.20
C VAL A 388 -1.20 -3.23 -10.62
N ASN A 389 -1.49 -4.23 -11.44
CA ASN A 389 -1.01 -4.27 -12.82
C ASN A 389 -2.15 -4.59 -13.80
N TYR A 390 -2.82 -3.54 -14.25
CA TYR A 390 -3.84 -3.64 -15.31
C TYR A 390 -3.18 -3.89 -16.69
N PRO A 391 -3.76 -4.68 -17.60
CA PRO A 391 -5.06 -5.35 -17.50
C PRO A 391 -5.02 -6.57 -16.57
N ILE A 392 -6.01 -6.62 -15.68
CA ILE A 392 -6.17 -7.73 -14.74
C ILE A 392 -6.89 -8.87 -15.46
N LYS A 393 -6.28 -10.05 -15.52
CA LYS A 393 -6.83 -11.19 -16.25
C LYS A 393 -7.98 -11.86 -15.50
N GLU A 394 -7.81 -12.01 -14.19
CA GLU A 394 -8.78 -12.69 -13.35
C GLU A 394 -9.98 -11.77 -13.09
N LYS A 395 -11.18 -12.21 -13.53
CA LYS A 395 -12.41 -11.43 -13.37
C LYS A 395 -12.69 -11.03 -11.92
N ASN A 396 -12.43 -11.94 -10.98
CA ASN A 396 -12.69 -11.71 -9.56
C ASN A 396 -11.74 -10.67 -8.97
N GLU A 397 -10.48 -10.63 -9.42
CA GLU A 397 -9.53 -9.58 -9.02
C GLU A 397 -9.92 -8.21 -9.60
N ARG A 398 -10.41 -8.17 -10.84
CA ARG A 398 -10.91 -6.94 -11.45
C ARG A 398 -12.16 -6.42 -10.72
N LEU A 399 -13.10 -7.30 -10.38
CA LEU A 399 -14.25 -6.92 -9.54
C LEU A 399 -13.82 -6.42 -8.18
N ALA A 400 -12.88 -7.13 -7.53
CA ALA A 400 -12.37 -6.75 -6.22
C ALA A 400 -11.68 -5.38 -6.26
N LEU A 401 -10.93 -5.04 -7.33
CA LEU A 401 -10.32 -3.72 -7.49
C LEU A 401 -11.37 -2.62 -7.32
N TYR A 402 -12.46 -2.69 -8.07
CA TYR A 402 -13.45 -1.61 -8.10
C TYR A 402 -14.43 -1.68 -6.93
N LEU A 403 -14.86 -2.89 -6.56
CA LEU A 403 -15.84 -3.07 -5.50
C LEU A 403 -15.29 -2.67 -4.12
N ARG A 404 -13.99 -2.91 -3.91
CA ARG A 404 -13.28 -2.54 -2.68
C ARG A 404 -12.70 -1.12 -2.72
N GLY A 405 -13.14 -0.30 -3.68
CA GLY A 405 -12.78 1.11 -3.74
C GLY A 405 -11.35 1.38 -4.22
N GLY A 406 -10.76 0.45 -4.95
CA GLY A 406 -9.41 0.62 -5.48
C GLY A 406 -9.35 1.57 -6.67
N LYS A 407 -8.15 2.05 -6.93
CA LYS A 407 -7.78 2.91 -8.05
C LYS A 407 -6.93 2.11 -9.06
N PRO A 408 -7.17 2.20 -10.39
CA PRO A 408 -6.36 1.47 -11.35
C PRO A 408 -4.92 1.95 -11.36
N SER A 409 -4.01 1.00 -11.27
CA SER A 409 -2.58 1.18 -11.47
C SER A 409 -2.11 0.24 -12.56
N MET A 410 -1.14 0.66 -13.35
CA MET A 410 -0.55 -0.10 -14.43
C MET A 410 0.96 -0.05 -14.33
N TYR A 411 1.61 -1.07 -14.89
CA TYR A 411 3.04 -1.17 -14.84
C TYR A 411 3.62 -1.51 -16.21
N TYR A 412 4.49 -0.64 -16.72
CA TYR A 412 5.39 -1.00 -17.81
C TYR A 412 6.57 -1.76 -17.22
N TYR A 413 6.84 -2.96 -17.74
CA TYR A 413 8.00 -3.77 -17.37
C TYR A 413 8.08 -4.14 -15.89
N SER A 414 6.95 -4.57 -15.28
CA SER A 414 6.94 -5.01 -13.88
C SER A 414 7.78 -6.26 -13.63
N LYS A 415 7.96 -7.11 -14.67
CA LYS A 415 8.71 -8.36 -14.58
C LYS A 415 10.21 -8.14 -14.61
N PHE A 416 10.93 -8.84 -13.74
CA PHE A 416 12.35 -9.00 -13.88
C PHE A 416 12.66 -9.93 -15.05
N ARG A 417 13.53 -9.54 -15.97
CA ARG A 417 13.86 -10.33 -17.17
C ARG A 417 15.00 -11.34 -16.97
N THR A 418 15.55 -11.44 -15.80
CA THR A 418 16.58 -12.42 -15.44
C THR A 418 15.92 -13.67 -14.86
N GLY A 419 16.32 -14.83 -15.38
CA GLY A 419 15.69 -16.14 -15.19
C GLY A 419 15.16 -16.43 -13.79
N GLY A 420 13.94 -16.97 -13.73
CA GLY A 420 13.21 -17.18 -12.51
C GLY A 420 12.45 -15.95 -12.02
N ALA A 421 12.25 -14.97 -12.89
CA ALA A 421 11.55 -13.72 -12.65
C ALA A 421 10.22 -13.93 -11.93
N LYS A 422 10.12 -13.35 -10.74
CA LYS A 422 8.87 -13.32 -10.00
C LYS A 422 7.96 -12.26 -10.61
N ASN A 423 6.78 -12.69 -11.00
CA ASN A 423 5.69 -11.81 -11.36
C ASN A 423 4.94 -11.44 -10.08
N TRP A 424 5.39 -10.42 -9.38
CA TRP A 424 4.84 -10.11 -8.07
C TRP A 424 3.85 -8.94 -8.04
N MET A 425 3.65 -8.29 -9.19
CA MET A 425 2.67 -7.21 -9.33
C MET A 425 1.61 -7.51 -10.39
N GLY A 426 1.24 -8.75 -10.59
CA GLY A 426 0.31 -9.17 -11.62
C GLY A 426 1.00 -9.89 -12.77
N GLU A 427 0.21 -10.53 -13.64
CA GLU A 427 0.74 -11.37 -14.70
C GLU A 427 1.06 -10.62 -15.99
N THR A 428 0.48 -9.45 -16.18
CA THR A 428 0.50 -8.74 -17.46
C THR A 428 1.24 -7.43 -17.37
N ASP A 429 2.45 -7.40 -17.94
CA ASP A 429 3.17 -6.15 -18.14
C ASP A 429 2.60 -5.38 -19.35
N LEU A 430 2.52 -4.07 -19.22
CA LEU A 430 2.50 -3.20 -20.39
C LEU A 430 3.90 -3.16 -20.99
N ILE A 431 3.99 -3.18 -22.31
CA ILE A 431 5.24 -3.12 -23.06
C ILE A 431 5.14 -2.10 -24.19
N CYS A 432 6.25 -1.48 -24.56
CA CYS A 432 6.31 -0.46 -25.59
C CYS A 432 7.61 -0.51 -26.42
N ASN A 433 8.10 -1.73 -26.76
CA ASN A 433 9.34 -1.88 -27.51
C ASN A 433 9.20 -1.39 -28.97
N ASP A 434 7.98 -1.40 -29.51
CA ASP A 434 7.65 -0.93 -30.83
C ASP A 434 6.31 -0.15 -30.84
N GLU A 435 5.96 0.42 -31.97
CA GLU A 435 4.76 1.28 -32.13
C GLU A 435 3.45 0.51 -31.96
N GLU A 436 3.43 -0.79 -32.29
CA GLU A 436 2.23 -1.61 -32.10
C GLU A 436 1.99 -1.93 -30.63
N GLN A 437 3.03 -2.29 -29.92
CA GLN A 437 2.98 -2.53 -28.47
C GLN A 437 2.62 -1.25 -27.71
N LEU A 438 3.22 -0.12 -28.10
CA LEU A 438 2.88 1.20 -27.54
C LEU A 438 1.39 1.51 -27.70
N ARG A 439 0.85 1.37 -28.89
CA ARG A 439 -0.59 1.60 -29.14
C ARG A 439 -1.50 0.66 -28.34
N LYS A 440 -1.15 -0.63 -28.25
CA LYS A 440 -1.92 -1.64 -27.49
C LYS A 440 -1.89 -1.36 -25.98
N SER A 441 -0.73 -1.00 -25.44
CA SER A 441 -0.58 -0.68 -24.02
C SER A 441 -1.37 0.57 -23.65
N VAL A 442 -1.29 1.64 -24.45
CA VAL A 442 -2.08 2.86 -24.21
C VAL A 442 -3.59 2.62 -24.38
N ALA A 443 -4.00 1.76 -25.30
CA ALA A 443 -5.41 1.37 -25.40
C ALA A 443 -5.91 0.64 -24.15
N ALA A 444 -5.05 -0.16 -23.50
CA ALA A 444 -5.38 -0.78 -22.21
C ALA A 444 -5.48 0.27 -21.09
N ILE A 445 -4.57 1.24 -21.05
CA ILE A 445 -4.62 2.36 -20.10
C ILE A 445 -5.93 3.16 -20.27
N LYS A 446 -6.30 3.47 -21.52
CA LYS A 446 -7.55 4.17 -21.83
C LYS A 446 -8.76 3.42 -21.28
N ARG A 447 -8.85 2.11 -21.53
CA ARG A 447 -9.96 1.30 -21.00
C ARG A 447 -10.03 1.34 -19.48
N ALA A 448 -8.89 1.20 -18.80
CA ALA A 448 -8.85 1.30 -17.33
C ALA A 448 -9.33 2.67 -16.82
N ALA A 449 -8.91 3.75 -17.49
CA ALA A 449 -9.33 5.10 -17.15
C ALA A 449 -10.85 5.31 -17.37
N GLU A 450 -11.40 4.79 -18.48
CA GLU A 450 -12.83 4.87 -18.79
C GLU A 450 -13.68 4.03 -17.81
N GLU A 451 -13.24 2.84 -17.43
CA GLU A 451 -13.90 2.00 -16.40
C GLU A 451 -13.89 2.66 -15.02
N TYR A 452 -12.80 3.34 -14.69
CA TYR A 452 -12.66 3.99 -13.38
C TYR A 452 -13.38 5.33 -13.29
N ALA A 453 -13.53 6.07 -14.38
CA ALA A 453 -14.09 7.43 -14.37
C ALA A 453 -15.41 7.57 -13.56
N PRO A 454 -16.41 6.69 -13.69
CA PRO A 454 -17.64 6.77 -12.89
C PRO A 454 -17.44 6.46 -11.40
N LEU A 455 -16.30 5.88 -11.02
CA LEU A 455 -15.97 5.50 -9.65
C LEU A 455 -15.11 6.56 -8.93
N ALA A 456 -14.50 7.47 -9.68
CA ALA A 456 -13.55 8.44 -9.15
C ALA A 456 -14.13 9.31 -8.02
N ASP A 457 -15.39 9.72 -8.10
CA ASP A 457 -16.03 10.52 -7.05
C ASP A 457 -16.40 9.70 -5.81
N LYS A 458 -16.52 8.37 -5.94
CA LYS A 458 -16.75 7.48 -4.80
C LYS A 458 -15.55 7.45 -3.85
N GLN A 459 -14.36 7.76 -4.34
CA GLN A 459 -13.15 7.86 -3.52
C GLN A 459 -13.28 8.87 -2.36
N LEU A 460 -14.16 9.86 -2.49
CA LEU A 460 -14.43 10.85 -1.44
C LEU A 460 -15.45 10.40 -0.40
N CYS A 461 -16.05 9.24 -0.57
CA CYS A 461 -17.10 8.71 0.30
C CYS A 461 -16.55 7.56 1.14
N PHE A 462 -17.03 7.40 2.35
CA PHE A 462 -16.75 6.22 3.14
C PHE A 462 -17.53 5.01 2.62
N ILE A 463 -16.91 3.82 2.66
CA ILE A 463 -17.67 2.58 2.59
C ILE A 463 -18.28 2.36 3.97
N ASP A 464 -19.63 2.35 4.02
CA ASP A 464 -20.38 2.13 5.26
C ASP A 464 -20.60 0.64 5.52
N ARG A 465 -20.77 -0.11 4.44
CA ARG A 465 -21.10 -1.52 4.53
C ARG A 465 -20.59 -2.28 3.31
N TYR A 466 -20.04 -3.45 3.53
CA TYR A 466 -19.66 -4.40 2.50
C TYR A 466 -20.31 -5.75 2.82
N GLU A 467 -21.03 -6.33 1.88
CA GLU A 467 -21.74 -7.58 2.06
C GLU A 467 -21.29 -8.63 1.05
N ILE A 468 -21.17 -9.84 1.54
CA ILE A 468 -20.82 -11.03 0.74
C ILE A 468 -21.99 -12.00 0.89
N PHE A 469 -22.76 -12.19 -0.19
CA PHE A 469 -23.89 -13.12 -0.20
C PHE A 469 -23.49 -14.50 -0.66
N ASP A 470 -24.19 -15.50 -0.14
CA ASP A 470 -24.16 -16.82 -0.71
C ASP A 470 -24.61 -16.75 -2.19
N GLY A 471 -23.88 -17.41 -3.08
CA GLY A 471 -24.16 -17.33 -4.53
C GLY A 471 -23.27 -16.35 -5.30
N GLY A 472 -22.36 -15.64 -4.61
CA GLY A 472 -21.29 -14.89 -5.24
C GLY A 472 -21.63 -13.44 -5.61
N ILE A 473 -22.73 -12.89 -5.15
CA ILE A 473 -22.97 -11.45 -5.20
C ILE A 473 -22.28 -10.79 -4.01
N GLU A 474 -21.51 -9.77 -4.29
CA GLU A 474 -20.96 -8.87 -3.26
C GLU A 474 -21.33 -7.43 -3.57
N PHE A 475 -21.49 -6.60 -2.54
CA PHE A 475 -21.70 -5.17 -2.73
C PHE A 475 -21.01 -4.30 -1.70
N ALA A 476 -20.60 -3.12 -2.12
CA ALA A 476 -20.17 -2.01 -1.30
C ALA A 476 -21.27 -0.93 -1.26
N HIS A 477 -21.66 -0.53 -0.07
CA HIS A 477 -22.58 0.58 0.16
C HIS A 477 -21.81 1.77 0.71
N TYR A 478 -21.99 2.93 0.10
CA TYR A 478 -21.31 4.17 0.46
C TYR A 478 -22.18 5.10 1.29
N GLU A 479 -21.58 5.95 2.10
CA GLU A 479 -22.27 6.91 2.98
C GLU A 479 -23.25 7.84 2.24
N ASN A 480 -23.00 8.12 0.96
CA ASN A 480 -23.89 8.94 0.13
C ASN A 480 -25.11 8.17 -0.43
N GLY A 481 -25.30 6.91 -0.02
CA GLY A 481 -26.39 6.05 -0.45
C GLY A 481 -26.19 5.31 -1.76
N SER A 482 -25.06 5.55 -2.47
CA SER A 482 -24.73 4.79 -3.67
C SER A 482 -24.22 3.39 -3.33
N ARG A 483 -24.33 2.47 -4.29
CA ARG A 483 -23.84 1.09 -4.17
C ARG A 483 -23.10 0.67 -5.41
N ILE A 484 -22.10 -0.16 -5.21
CA ILE A 484 -21.44 -0.92 -6.27
C ILE A 484 -21.71 -2.39 -5.98
N VAL A 485 -22.20 -3.14 -6.96
CA VAL A 485 -22.55 -4.56 -6.85
C VAL A 485 -21.74 -5.34 -7.86
N GLY A 486 -21.15 -6.45 -7.48
CA GLY A 486 -20.37 -7.33 -8.36
C GLY A 486 -20.84 -8.77 -8.31
N ASN A 487 -20.85 -9.44 -9.44
CA ASN A 487 -21.12 -10.87 -9.54
C ASN A 487 -19.81 -11.66 -9.65
N PHE A 488 -19.37 -12.25 -8.54
CA PHE A 488 -18.18 -13.09 -8.43
C PHE A 488 -18.44 -14.56 -8.82
N ALA A 489 -19.72 -14.94 -9.03
CA ALA A 489 -20.06 -16.29 -9.45
C ALA A 489 -19.61 -16.57 -10.90
N GLU A 490 -19.56 -17.85 -11.25
CA GLU A 490 -19.28 -18.31 -12.62
C GLU A 490 -20.50 -18.22 -13.55
N THR A 491 -21.68 -17.95 -12.99
CA THR A 491 -22.97 -17.88 -13.71
C THR A 491 -23.67 -16.58 -13.41
N ALA A 492 -24.61 -16.22 -14.28
CA ALA A 492 -25.48 -15.08 -14.06
C ALA A 492 -26.23 -15.19 -12.73
N GLN A 493 -26.33 -14.08 -12.01
CA GLN A 493 -27.03 -13.97 -10.74
C GLN A 493 -28.06 -12.84 -10.79
N THR A 494 -29.07 -12.93 -9.94
CA THR A 494 -30.09 -11.89 -9.86
C THR A 494 -29.90 -11.05 -8.58
N TYR A 495 -29.83 -9.73 -8.74
CA TYR A 495 -29.78 -8.77 -7.66
C TYR A 495 -30.86 -7.71 -7.82
N GLU A 496 -31.79 -7.61 -6.89
CA GLU A 496 -32.95 -6.67 -6.92
C GLU A 496 -33.71 -6.66 -8.26
N GLY A 497 -33.96 -7.87 -8.83
CA GLY A 497 -34.68 -8.03 -10.09
C GLY A 497 -33.87 -7.74 -11.36
N ARG A 498 -32.58 -7.47 -11.25
CA ARG A 498 -31.64 -7.30 -12.37
C ARG A 498 -30.75 -8.51 -12.47
N THR A 499 -30.55 -9.00 -13.68
CA THR A 499 -29.57 -10.06 -13.95
C THR A 499 -28.19 -9.44 -14.14
N LEU A 500 -27.19 -9.92 -13.42
CA LEU A 500 -25.79 -9.60 -13.58
C LEU A 500 -25.09 -10.84 -14.14
N GLU A 501 -24.42 -10.67 -15.27
CA GLU A 501 -23.57 -11.72 -15.85
C GLU A 501 -22.34 -12.00 -14.98
N ALA A 502 -21.71 -13.14 -15.17
CA ALA A 502 -20.47 -13.49 -14.47
C ALA A 502 -19.37 -12.45 -14.71
N GLY A 503 -18.86 -11.83 -13.64
CA GLY A 503 -17.84 -10.77 -13.73
C GLY A 503 -18.41 -9.38 -14.01
N GLU A 504 -19.72 -9.21 -14.01
CA GLU A 504 -20.35 -7.90 -14.21
C GLU A 504 -20.34 -7.05 -12.94
N LEU A 505 -20.16 -5.74 -13.15
CA LEU A 505 -20.22 -4.69 -12.13
C LEU A 505 -21.40 -3.77 -12.40
N LEU A 506 -22.22 -3.51 -11.39
CA LEU A 506 -23.36 -2.61 -11.46
C LEU A 506 -23.17 -1.45 -10.48
N ILE A 507 -23.25 -0.21 -10.99
CA ILE A 507 -23.21 1.01 -10.17
C ILE A 507 -24.64 1.52 -10.00
N LEU A 508 -25.05 1.71 -8.75
CA LEU A 508 -26.35 2.25 -8.37
C LEU A 508 -26.16 3.57 -7.62
N GLU A 509 -26.58 4.68 -8.23
CA GLU A 509 -26.31 6.04 -7.71
C GLU A 509 -27.18 6.47 -6.54
N GLN A 510 -28.37 5.87 -6.37
CA GLN A 510 -29.25 6.15 -5.23
C GLN A 510 -29.88 4.87 -4.69
N TRP A 511 -29.87 4.76 -3.38
CA TRP A 511 -30.70 3.80 -2.68
C TRP A 511 -31.89 4.51 -2.06
N TYR A 512 -33.11 4.15 -2.49
CA TYR A 512 -34.31 4.55 -1.78
C TYR A 512 -34.37 3.76 -0.48
N ILE A 513 -34.17 4.45 0.65
CA ILE A 513 -34.37 3.89 1.99
C ILE A 513 -35.88 3.61 2.13
N SER A 514 -36.30 2.40 1.79
CA SER A 514 -37.59 1.92 2.24
C SER A 514 -37.47 1.52 3.71
N ARG A 515 -37.75 2.48 4.55
CA ARG A 515 -38.16 2.37 5.98
C ARG A 515 -37.25 1.59 6.95
N GLY A 516 -36.65 2.36 7.83
CA GLY A 516 -36.71 2.09 9.26
C GLY A 516 -35.63 1.20 9.82
N ARG A 517 -34.48 1.82 10.06
CA ARG A 517 -33.70 1.70 11.30
C ARG A 517 -32.55 2.70 11.26
N THR A 518 -32.79 3.92 11.70
CA THR A 518 -31.70 4.72 12.26
C THR A 518 -31.25 4.00 13.51
N ARG A 519 -30.17 3.26 13.44
CA ARG A 519 -29.48 2.74 14.62
C ARG A 519 -28.71 3.91 15.22
N ASN A 520 -29.22 4.47 16.31
CA ASN A 520 -28.44 5.30 17.20
C ASN A 520 -27.39 4.37 17.82
N CYS A 521 -26.13 4.51 17.43
CA CYS A 521 -25.03 3.97 18.21
C CYS A 521 -25.01 4.74 19.54
N ALA A 522 -25.45 4.10 20.60
CA ALA A 522 -25.18 4.58 21.95
C ALA A 522 -23.66 4.60 22.14
N PRO A 523 -23.09 5.61 22.82
CA PRO A 523 -21.65 5.63 23.05
C PRO A 523 -21.24 4.34 23.77
N SER A 524 -20.36 3.57 23.12
CA SER A 524 -19.78 2.37 23.69
C SER A 524 -18.99 2.73 24.95
N GLN A 525 -19.22 1.99 26.05
CA GLN A 525 -18.40 2.15 27.25
C GLN A 525 -17.01 1.59 26.94
N SER A 526 -15.99 2.45 26.96
CA SER A 526 -14.60 2.04 26.88
C SER A 526 -14.11 1.62 28.26
N VAL A 527 -13.48 0.46 28.35
CA VAL A 527 -12.77 0.01 29.55
C VAL A 527 -11.28 0.03 29.26
N GLU A 528 -10.56 0.89 29.92
CA GLU A 528 -9.11 1.00 29.80
C GLU A 528 -8.45 0.02 30.79
N ILE A 529 -7.68 -0.93 30.26
CA ILE A 529 -6.87 -1.85 31.09
C ILE A 529 -5.40 -1.41 30.93
N THR A 530 -4.90 -0.70 31.92
CA THR A 530 -3.48 -0.35 32.05
C THR A 530 -2.81 -1.36 32.98
N GLN A 531 -1.82 -2.08 32.50
CA GLN A 531 -0.95 -2.90 33.34
C GLN A 531 0.36 -2.15 33.58
N SER A 532 0.46 -1.43 34.72
CA SER A 532 1.73 -0.96 35.24
C SER A 532 2.38 -2.09 36.04
N GLY A 533 3.12 -2.95 35.35
CA GLY A 533 3.87 -4.03 35.96
C GLY A 533 5.37 -3.81 35.80
N VAL A 534 6.04 -3.47 36.89
CA VAL A 534 7.50 -3.52 36.94
C VAL A 534 7.89 -4.99 37.01
N TYR A 535 8.38 -5.55 35.90
CA TYR A 535 9.08 -6.82 35.93
C TYR A 535 10.55 -6.58 36.19
N ARG A 536 11.05 -7.18 37.30
CA ARG A 536 12.47 -7.25 37.62
C ARG A 536 13.15 -8.35 36.82
#